data_7f19ef6a5addf8e4d34941990fc1d2e8
#
_entry.id   7f19ef6a5addf8e4d34941990fc1d2e8
#
_cell.length_a   1.000
_cell.length_b   1.000
_cell.length_c   1.000
_cell.angle_alpha   90.00
_cell.angle_beta   90.00
_cell.angle_gamma   90.00
#
_symmetry.space_group_name_H-M   'P 1'
#
loop_
_entity.id
_entity.type
_entity.pdbx_description
1 polymer ?
#
loop_
_entity_poly.entity_id
_entity_poly.type
_entity_poly.pdbx_seq_one_letter_code
_entity_poly.pdbx_strand_id
1 'polypeptide(L)'
;RRPGSDSCRGAHPGTGQRACQGVHWRSGNRRGRTGALVYAHENGINYLDLATAGAKTFEYVGKAFSSVRREVFYQVHFGANYETGEYGWTTDLETIKRQIDWQLGKLKTDYIDYGFIHCLDEKSDWEDYQKNGALDYLLDMKENGIVRHIGMSSHTPELAWQILDTGLVDQMMFSINAAYDYQHGDYAIGSASERMKLYRRCEAEGIGISVMKPYSGGQLLNADTSPFGQALTPYQCIQYALDKPGVLTVLPGIRNKADIDALLGFLDASDEERDYSVISSLTPKDVKGSCVYCNHCQPCPAGLNVGLINKYYDLAVIGDTLAADHYHNLEKKASDCVSCGHCDSRCPFHVAQADRMKTIAEYFGC
;
A
#
# COMPACT_ATOMS: atom_id res chain seq x y z
N ARG A 1 -20.15 -7.33 17.53
CA ARG A 1 -19.08 -6.34 17.79
C ARG A 1 -17.77 -7.07 17.53
N ARG A 2 -17.09 -6.81 16.41
CA ARG A 2 -15.73 -7.31 16.15
C ARG A 2 -14.78 -6.63 17.13
N PRO A 3 -13.81 -7.35 17.77
CA PRO A 3 -12.77 -6.71 18.56
C PRO A 3 -11.91 -5.86 17.62
N GLY A 4 -11.70 -4.59 17.99
CA GLY A 4 -11.03 -3.61 17.17
C GLY A 4 -9.57 -3.95 16.91
N SER A 5 -9.13 -3.65 15.72
CA SER A 5 -7.74 -3.57 15.28
C SER A 5 -7.04 -2.37 15.95
N ASP A 6 -6.60 -2.51 17.19
CA ASP A 6 -6.14 -1.37 18.03
C ASP A 6 -4.66 -0.98 17.84
N SER A 7 -3.97 -1.41 16.78
CA SER A 7 -2.56 -1.04 16.63
C SER A 7 -2.17 -0.26 15.38
N CYS A 8 -3.05 -0.12 14.39
CA CYS A 8 -2.81 0.73 13.21
C CYS A 8 -3.94 1.73 12.90
N ARG A 9 -4.95 1.86 13.75
CA ARG A 9 -6.00 2.88 13.62
C ARG A 9 -5.57 4.17 14.33
N GLY A 10 -4.74 4.97 13.71
CA GLY A 10 -4.29 6.21 14.32
C GLY A 10 -3.59 7.20 13.43
N ALA A 11 -3.57 6.99 12.13
CA ALA A 11 -3.04 8.00 11.22
C ALA A 11 -4.20 8.84 10.64
N HIS A 12 -4.66 9.82 11.41
CA HIS A 12 -5.48 10.90 10.84
C HIS A 12 -4.58 11.83 10.00
N PRO A 13 -4.94 12.17 8.77
CA PRO A 13 -4.30 13.28 8.06
C PRO A 13 -4.67 14.58 8.81
N GLY A 14 -3.71 15.13 9.54
CA GLY A 14 -3.92 16.38 10.30
C GLY A 14 -3.23 16.44 11.66
N THR A 15 -2.87 15.32 12.26
CA THR A 15 -2.02 15.27 13.45
C THR A 15 -0.76 14.52 13.07
N GLY A 16 0.42 15.09 13.26
CA GLY A 16 1.72 14.56 12.84
C GLY A 16 2.09 13.15 13.32
N GLN A 17 1.18 12.19 13.13
CA GLN A 17 1.36 10.78 13.41
C GLN A 17 2.04 10.14 12.20
N ARG A 18 3.18 9.53 12.46
CA ARG A 18 4.02 8.83 11.48
C ARG A 18 3.23 7.64 10.92
N ALA A 19 2.99 7.64 9.61
CA ALA A 19 2.50 6.45 8.90
C ALA A 19 3.42 5.26 9.20
N CYS A 20 2.86 4.04 9.33
CA CYS A 20 3.69 2.83 9.43
C CYS A 20 4.58 2.77 8.18
N GLN A 21 5.90 2.87 8.37
CA GLN A 21 6.86 2.79 7.28
C GLN A 21 7.28 1.34 7.12
N GLY A 22 6.95 0.75 5.97
CA GLY A 22 7.32 -0.60 5.61
C GLY A 22 8.53 -0.63 4.69
N VAL A 23 9.27 -1.73 4.72
CA VAL A 23 10.42 -1.95 3.83
C VAL A 23 10.43 -3.36 3.26
N HIS A 24 10.78 -3.45 1.99
CA HIS A 24 11.08 -4.70 1.32
C HIS A 24 12.60 -4.79 1.07
N TRP A 25 13.26 -5.85 1.58
CA TRP A 25 14.71 -5.94 1.61
C TRP A 25 15.29 -6.62 0.38
N ARG A 26 16.17 -5.93 -0.37
CA ARG A 26 16.92 -6.49 -1.51
C ARG A 26 18.35 -6.91 -1.13
N SER A 27 18.99 -7.80 -1.89
CA SER A 27 20.30 -8.39 -1.59
C SER A 27 21.47 -7.37 -1.57
N GLY A 28 22.28 -7.35 -0.52
CA GLY A 28 23.48 -6.49 -0.31
C GLY A 28 24.52 -7.14 0.63
N ASN A 29 25.66 -6.49 0.96
CA ASN A 29 26.82 -7.04 1.68
C ASN A 29 26.54 -7.43 3.16
N ARG A 30 27.15 -8.55 3.65
CA ARG A 30 26.84 -9.27 4.90
C ARG A 30 26.97 -8.47 6.23
N ARG A 31 27.97 -7.62 6.39
CA ARG A 31 28.22 -6.91 7.68
C ARG A 31 27.34 -5.69 7.90
N GLY A 32 26.79 -5.11 6.83
CA GLY A 32 25.96 -3.91 6.92
C GLY A 32 24.46 -4.18 7.14
N ARG A 33 23.98 -5.41 6.93
CA ARG A 33 22.53 -5.70 6.85
C ARG A 33 21.82 -5.64 8.19
N THR A 34 22.32 -6.35 9.20
CA THR A 34 21.74 -6.30 10.55
C THR A 34 21.81 -4.89 11.11
N GLY A 35 22.93 -4.18 10.90
CA GLY A 35 23.09 -2.79 11.32
C GLY A 35 22.13 -1.83 10.59
N ALA A 36 21.86 -2.04 9.30
CA ALA A 36 20.90 -1.23 8.56
C ALA A 36 19.45 -1.49 9.01
N LEU A 37 19.10 -2.75 9.36
CA LEU A 37 17.79 -3.09 9.93
C LEU A 37 17.57 -2.40 11.29
N VAL A 38 18.57 -2.46 12.17
CA VAL A 38 18.51 -1.76 13.47
C VAL A 38 18.39 -0.26 13.25
N TYR A 39 19.19 0.31 12.35
CA TYR A 39 19.12 1.73 12.01
C TYR A 39 17.75 2.15 11.46
N ALA A 40 17.13 1.33 10.59
CA ALA A 40 15.79 1.58 10.11
C ALA A 40 14.77 1.65 11.25
N HIS A 41 14.83 0.70 12.19
CA HIS A 41 13.96 0.64 13.35
C HIS A 41 14.17 1.84 14.30
N GLU A 42 15.42 2.19 14.61
CA GLU A 42 15.76 3.36 15.42
C GLU A 42 15.23 4.68 14.82
N ASN A 43 14.99 4.70 13.50
CA ASN A 43 14.39 5.82 12.77
C ASN A 43 12.90 5.64 12.47
N GLY A 44 12.21 4.71 13.16
CA GLY A 44 10.76 4.56 13.15
C GLY A 44 10.18 3.63 12.08
N ILE A 45 11.03 2.91 11.32
CA ILE A 45 10.58 1.87 10.40
C ILE A 45 10.36 0.58 11.19
N ASN A 46 9.10 0.13 11.29
CA ASN A 46 8.73 -1.01 12.13
C ASN A 46 7.91 -2.09 11.40
N TYR A 47 7.65 -1.96 10.12
CA TYR A 47 6.91 -2.93 9.31
C TYR A 47 7.84 -3.59 8.28
N LEU A 48 7.93 -4.94 8.30
CA LEU A 48 8.82 -5.70 7.44
C LEU A 48 8.04 -6.69 6.58
N ASP A 49 8.11 -6.51 5.26
CA ASP A 49 7.68 -7.51 4.29
C ASP A 49 8.79 -8.56 4.12
N LEU A 50 8.44 -9.82 4.36
CA LEU A 50 9.35 -10.94 4.33
C LEU A 50 9.22 -11.82 3.07
N ALA A 51 8.61 -11.33 1.99
CA ALA A 51 8.74 -11.89 0.64
C ALA A 51 10.12 -11.50 0.07
N THR A 52 11.17 -12.01 0.64
CA THR A 52 12.56 -11.59 0.35
C THR A 52 13.17 -12.35 -0.83
N ALA A 53 14.21 -11.79 -1.45
CA ALA A 53 14.91 -12.45 -2.57
C ALA A 53 15.70 -13.70 -2.16
N GLY A 54 15.96 -13.91 -0.85
CA GLY A 54 16.72 -15.08 -0.41
C GLY A 54 16.63 -15.36 1.08
N ALA A 55 16.82 -16.63 1.43
CA ALA A 55 16.67 -17.24 2.75
C ALA A 55 17.45 -16.53 3.88
N LYS A 56 18.63 -15.97 3.58
CA LYS A 56 19.51 -15.37 4.60
C LYS A 56 18.91 -14.12 5.26
N THR A 57 17.95 -13.47 4.62
CA THR A 57 17.28 -12.28 5.19
C THR A 57 16.59 -12.59 6.51
N PHE A 58 15.97 -13.76 6.63
CA PHE A 58 15.30 -14.20 7.86
C PHE A 58 16.26 -14.26 9.07
N GLU A 59 17.50 -14.73 8.87
CA GLU A 59 18.52 -14.74 9.93
C GLU A 59 18.93 -13.32 10.36
N TYR A 60 19.05 -12.39 9.41
CA TYR A 60 19.41 -11.00 9.74
C TYR A 60 18.29 -10.31 10.49
N VAL A 61 17.04 -10.49 10.08
CA VAL A 61 15.86 -9.98 10.74
C VAL A 61 15.74 -10.56 12.16
N GLY A 62 15.85 -11.88 12.31
CA GLY A 62 15.83 -12.54 13.63
C GLY A 62 16.95 -12.08 14.56
N LYS A 63 18.15 -11.75 14.03
CA LYS A 63 19.25 -11.18 14.81
C LYS A 63 18.99 -9.71 15.20
N ALA A 64 18.42 -8.93 14.30
CA ALA A 64 18.17 -7.52 14.53
C ALA A 64 17.06 -7.29 15.57
N PHE A 65 15.99 -8.10 15.53
CA PHE A 65 14.75 -7.74 16.22
C PHE A 65 14.30 -8.72 17.31
N SER A 66 15.02 -9.82 17.58
CA SER A 66 14.59 -10.79 18.61
C SER A 66 14.42 -10.16 20.00
N SER A 67 15.19 -9.13 20.36
CA SER A 67 15.07 -8.42 21.64
C SER A 67 13.96 -7.36 21.69
N VAL A 68 13.51 -6.89 20.50
CA VAL A 68 12.48 -5.86 20.33
C VAL A 68 11.32 -6.35 19.46
N ARG A 69 11.10 -7.68 19.43
CA ARG A 69 10.12 -8.33 18.56
C ARG A 69 8.73 -7.72 18.62
N ARG A 70 8.31 -7.22 19.77
CA ARG A 70 6.98 -6.60 19.97
C ARG A 70 6.86 -5.19 19.41
N GLU A 71 7.97 -4.58 18.99
CA GLU A 71 8.03 -3.24 18.44
C GLU A 71 8.00 -3.25 16.90
N VAL A 72 8.06 -4.44 16.27
CA VAL A 72 8.08 -4.62 14.83
C VAL A 72 6.96 -5.54 14.37
N PHE A 73 6.48 -5.32 13.15
CA PHE A 73 5.44 -6.11 12.50
C PHE A 73 6.02 -6.94 11.38
N TYR A 74 5.76 -8.24 11.39
CA TYR A 74 6.21 -9.17 10.36
C TYR A 74 5.06 -9.58 9.45
N GLN A 75 5.22 -9.31 8.16
CA GLN A 75 4.40 -9.84 7.07
C GLN A 75 5.08 -11.08 6.51
N VAL A 76 4.54 -12.26 6.80
CA VAL A 76 5.06 -13.57 6.40
C VAL A 76 4.13 -14.20 5.38
N HIS A 77 4.69 -14.81 4.33
CA HIS A 77 3.96 -15.30 3.18
C HIS A 77 3.81 -16.81 3.16
N PHE A 78 2.60 -17.31 3.25
CA PHE A 78 2.18 -18.70 3.18
C PHE A 78 2.12 -19.16 1.72
N GLY A 79 3.24 -19.61 1.20
CA GLY A 79 3.46 -19.96 -0.20
C GLY A 79 4.82 -19.50 -0.71
N ALA A 80 5.54 -18.65 0.04
CA ALA A 80 6.94 -18.35 -0.25
C ALA A 80 7.83 -19.52 0.17
N ASN A 81 8.66 -20.04 -0.76
CA ASN A 81 9.53 -21.17 -0.57
C ASN A 81 11.01 -20.77 -0.72
N TYR A 82 11.84 -21.17 0.25
CA TYR A 82 13.28 -20.86 0.32
C TYR A 82 14.17 -22.10 0.42
N GLU A 83 13.68 -23.28 0.07
CA GLU A 83 14.44 -24.55 0.16
C GLU A 83 15.75 -24.53 -0.65
N THR A 84 15.76 -23.82 -1.77
CA THR A 84 16.96 -23.64 -2.61
C THR A 84 17.92 -22.57 -2.10
N GLY A 85 17.52 -21.81 -1.07
CA GLY A 85 18.22 -20.61 -0.60
C GLY A 85 17.80 -19.31 -1.29
N GLU A 86 17.12 -19.39 -2.42
CA GLU A 86 16.52 -18.29 -3.18
C GLU A 86 14.99 -18.34 -3.05
N TYR A 87 14.32 -17.25 -3.43
CA TYR A 87 12.87 -17.19 -3.44
C TYR A 87 12.27 -18.16 -4.47
N GLY A 88 11.26 -18.90 -4.06
CA GLY A 88 10.37 -19.72 -4.86
C GLY A 88 8.93 -19.56 -4.40
N TRP A 89 7.99 -20.15 -5.16
CA TRP A 89 6.57 -20.09 -4.91
C TRP A 89 5.96 -21.51 -4.87
N THR A 90 4.93 -21.73 -4.04
CA THR A 90 4.26 -23.03 -3.92
C THR A 90 2.85 -22.90 -3.33
N THR A 91 1.94 -23.79 -3.74
CA THR A 91 0.65 -24.05 -3.07
C THR A 91 0.65 -25.41 -2.34
N ASP A 92 1.78 -26.16 -2.34
CA ASP A 92 1.89 -27.43 -1.65
C ASP A 92 1.90 -27.26 -0.14
N LEU A 93 0.90 -27.82 0.54
CA LEU A 93 0.68 -27.66 1.98
C LEU A 93 1.88 -28.09 2.82
N GLU A 94 2.47 -29.23 2.52
CA GLU A 94 3.59 -29.78 3.33
C GLU A 94 4.85 -28.91 3.18
N THR A 95 5.07 -28.36 2.01
CA THR A 95 6.15 -27.38 1.79
C THR A 95 5.84 -26.09 2.53
N ILE A 96 4.60 -25.57 2.47
CA ILE A 96 4.19 -24.37 3.22
C ILE A 96 4.46 -24.55 4.71
N LYS A 97 4.02 -25.67 5.32
CA LYS A 97 4.23 -25.96 6.75
C LYS A 97 5.72 -25.94 7.11
N ARG A 98 6.55 -26.69 6.36
CA ARG A 98 8.00 -26.71 6.59
C ARG A 98 8.63 -25.32 6.48
N GLN A 99 8.19 -24.53 5.50
CA GLN A 99 8.71 -23.19 5.29
C GLN A 99 8.30 -22.21 6.40
N ILE A 100 7.08 -22.29 6.90
CA ILE A 100 6.61 -21.45 8.01
C ILE A 100 7.37 -21.79 9.29
N ASP A 101 7.54 -23.09 9.63
CA ASP A 101 8.31 -23.51 10.78
C ASP A 101 9.77 -23.05 10.69
N TRP A 102 10.38 -23.19 9.50
CA TRP A 102 11.74 -22.73 9.24
C TRP A 102 11.86 -21.20 9.39
N GLN A 103 10.90 -20.42 8.85
CA GLN A 103 10.89 -18.96 8.95
C GLN A 103 10.76 -18.51 10.40
N LEU A 104 9.82 -19.05 11.16
CA LEU A 104 9.65 -18.75 12.60
C LEU A 104 10.94 -19.02 13.39
N GLY A 105 11.59 -20.16 13.14
CA GLY A 105 12.86 -20.51 13.77
C GLY A 105 13.99 -19.51 13.44
N LYS A 106 14.09 -19.06 12.17
CA LYS A 106 15.10 -18.07 11.74
C LYS A 106 14.80 -16.65 12.27
N LEU A 107 13.54 -16.28 12.29
CA LEU A 107 13.05 -15.01 12.84
C LEU A 107 13.11 -14.95 14.37
N LYS A 108 13.28 -16.12 15.06
CA LYS A 108 13.30 -16.26 16.52
C LYS A 108 12.03 -15.71 17.16
N THR A 109 10.88 -16.11 16.64
CA THR A 109 9.57 -15.70 17.13
C THR A 109 8.61 -16.88 17.06
N ASP A 110 7.61 -16.89 17.93
CA ASP A 110 6.54 -17.87 18.02
C ASP A 110 5.22 -17.35 17.44
N TYR A 111 5.21 -16.12 16.89
CA TYR A 111 4.03 -15.55 16.27
C TYR A 111 4.37 -14.70 15.03
N ILE A 112 3.34 -14.50 14.21
CA ILE A 112 3.33 -13.72 12.96
C ILE A 112 2.28 -12.62 13.11
N ASP A 113 2.64 -11.37 12.80
CA ASP A 113 1.65 -10.28 12.85
C ASP A 113 0.67 -10.36 11.68
N TYR A 114 1.18 -10.59 10.46
CA TYR A 114 0.39 -10.74 9.25
C TYR A 114 0.79 -12.00 8.49
N GLY A 115 -0.09 -13.02 8.43
CA GLY A 115 0.07 -14.21 7.61
C GLY A 115 -0.62 -14.00 6.26
N PHE A 116 0.14 -13.98 5.17
CA PHE A 116 -0.35 -13.64 3.85
C PHE A 116 -0.60 -14.86 2.97
N ILE A 117 -1.80 -14.99 2.41
CA ILE A 117 -2.07 -15.80 1.22
C ILE A 117 -1.17 -15.25 0.11
N HIS A 118 -0.23 -16.06 -0.41
CA HIS A 118 0.90 -15.53 -1.14
C HIS A 118 0.74 -15.53 -2.65
N CYS A 119 0.76 -14.32 -3.25
CA CYS A 119 0.96 -14.05 -4.68
C CYS A 119 0.10 -14.94 -5.59
N LEU A 120 -1.21 -14.92 -5.34
CA LEU A 120 -2.17 -15.60 -6.19
C LEU A 120 -2.62 -14.64 -7.29
N ASP A 121 -2.30 -14.96 -8.54
CA ASP A 121 -2.60 -14.13 -9.70
C ASP A 121 -3.56 -14.80 -10.68
N GLU A 122 -3.65 -16.14 -10.65
CA GLU A 122 -4.57 -16.92 -11.44
C GLU A 122 -5.68 -17.55 -10.57
N LYS A 123 -6.88 -17.68 -11.12
CA LYS A 123 -8.01 -18.29 -10.40
C LYS A 123 -7.70 -19.73 -9.98
N SER A 124 -6.99 -20.49 -10.80
CA SER A 124 -6.52 -21.85 -10.50
C SER A 124 -5.63 -21.90 -9.27
N ASP A 125 -4.78 -20.89 -9.05
CA ASP A 125 -3.90 -20.83 -7.88
C ASP A 125 -4.72 -20.70 -6.59
N TRP A 126 -5.79 -19.89 -6.63
CA TRP A 126 -6.70 -19.75 -5.51
C TRP A 126 -7.50 -21.04 -5.23
N GLU A 127 -7.99 -21.70 -6.29
CA GLU A 127 -8.69 -22.98 -6.18
C GLU A 127 -7.76 -24.06 -5.60
N ASP A 128 -6.52 -24.14 -6.07
CA ASP A 128 -5.51 -25.08 -5.55
C ASP A 128 -5.12 -24.77 -4.11
N TYR A 129 -4.95 -23.50 -3.76
CA TYR A 129 -4.63 -23.06 -2.40
C TYR A 129 -5.69 -23.51 -1.38
N GLN A 130 -6.97 -23.41 -1.76
CA GLN A 130 -8.09 -23.90 -0.95
C GLN A 130 -8.12 -25.43 -0.92
N LYS A 131 -8.09 -26.08 -2.07
CA LYS A 131 -8.20 -27.54 -2.22
C LYS A 131 -7.08 -28.31 -1.53
N ASN A 132 -5.86 -27.77 -1.56
CA ASN A 132 -4.68 -28.39 -0.94
C ASN A 132 -4.65 -28.21 0.58
N GLY A 133 -5.59 -27.45 1.17
CA GLY A 133 -5.67 -27.19 2.61
C GLY A 133 -4.71 -26.10 3.11
N ALA A 134 -4.06 -25.35 2.23
CA ALA A 134 -3.17 -24.25 2.63
C ALA A 134 -3.95 -23.10 3.31
N LEU A 135 -5.18 -22.82 2.84
CA LEU A 135 -6.06 -21.85 3.49
C LEU A 135 -6.45 -22.32 4.89
N ASP A 136 -6.89 -23.59 5.04
CA ASP A 136 -7.28 -24.15 6.32
C ASP A 136 -6.14 -24.09 7.34
N TYR A 137 -4.91 -24.41 6.90
CA TYR A 137 -3.72 -24.31 7.75
C TYR A 137 -3.48 -22.88 8.23
N LEU A 138 -3.61 -21.86 7.36
CA LEU A 138 -3.48 -20.46 7.75
C LEU A 138 -4.57 -20.04 8.75
N LEU A 139 -5.80 -20.49 8.55
CA LEU A 139 -6.93 -20.25 9.46
C LEU A 139 -6.72 -20.92 10.82
N ASP A 140 -6.23 -22.15 10.85
CA ASP A 140 -5.88 -22.87 12.09
C ASP A 140 -4.77 -22.13 12.86
N MET A 141 -3.76 -21.62 12.17
CA MET A 141 -2.70 -20.82 12.80
C MET A 141 -3.24 -19.50 13.38
N LYS A 142 -4.24 -18.88 12.74
CA LYS A 142 -4.92 -17.69 13.27
C LYS A 142 -5.77 -18.04 14.50
N GLU A 143 -6.52 -19.12 14.47
CA GLU A 143 -7.34 -19.58 15.59
C GLU A 143 -6.47 -19.91 16.82
N ASN A 144 -5.32 -20.52 16.61
CA ASN A 144 -4.33 -20.83 17.65
C ASN A 144 -3.49 -19.62 18.10
N GLY A 145 -3.71 -18.43 17.54
CA GLY A 145 -3.04 -17.19 17.92
C GLY A 145 -1.59 -17.06 17.43
N ILE A 146 -1.12 -17.96 16.57
CA ILE A 146 0.22 -17.89 15.95
C ILE A 146 0.23 -16.81 14.86
N VAL A 147 -0.86 -16.69 14.09
CA VAL A 147 -1.07 -15.60 13.13
C VAL A 147 -2.11 -14.62 13.71
N ARG A 148 -1.79 -13.33 13.76
CA ARG A 148 -2.70 -12.30 14.32
C ARG A 148 -3.70 -11.80 13.31
N HIS A 149 -3.25 -11.53 12.09
CA HIS A 149 -4.05 -10.99 10.99
C HIS A 149 -3.82 -11.77 9.71
N ILE A 150 -4.86 -11.93 8.90
CA ILE A 150 -4.74 -12.55 7.59
C ILE A 150 -4.59 -11.45 6.54
N GLY A 151 -3.58 -11.60 5.70
CA GLY A 151 -3.42 -10.80 4.50
C GLY A 151 -3.49 -11.64 3.23
N MET A 152 -3.47 -10.94 2.10
CA MET A 152 -3.31 -11.54 0.78
C MET A 152 -2.39 -10.71 -0.08
N SER A 153 -1.69 -11.31 -1.03
CA SER A 153 -0.95 -10.60 -2.08
C SER A 153 -1.36 -11.07 -3.46
N SER A 154 -1.60 -10.14 -4.36
CA SER A 154 -1.96 -10.37 -5.76
C SER A 154 -1.56 -9.19 -6.64
N HIS A 155 -1.46 -9.42 -7.95
CA HIS A 155 -1.33 -8.38 -8.97
C HIS A 155 -2.61 -8.23 -9.80
N THR A 156 -3.57 -9.14 -9.64
CA THR A 156 -4.78 -9.25 -10.45
C THR A 156 -5.98 -8.67 -9.70
N PRO A 157 -6.56 -7.52 -10.13
CA PRO A 157 -7.68 -6.89 -9.43
C PRO A 157 -8.91 -7.79 -9.28
N GLU A 158 -9.27 -8.54 -10.33
CA GLU A 158 -10.43 -9.44 -10.33
C GLU A 158 -10.28 -10.54 -9.27
N LEU A 159 -9.12 -11.18 -9.20
CA LEU A 159 -8.86 -12.21 -8.21
C LEU A 159 -8.76 -11.64 -6.79
N ALA A 160 -8.13 -10.48 -6.64
CA ALA A 160 -8.10 -9.78 -5.35
C ALA A 160 -9.54 -9.51 -4.87
N TRP A 161 -10.41 -9.03 -5.75
CA TRP A 161 -11.82 -8.79 -5.44
C TRP A 161 -12.53 -10.06 -4.95
N GLN A 162 -12.33 -11.19 -5.66
CA GLN A 162 -12.91 -12.49 -5.30
C GLN A 162 -12.42 -12.99 -3.93
N ILE A 163 -11.13 -12.83 -3.61
CA ILE A 163 -10.59 -13.22 -2.31
C ILE A 163 -11.13 -12.32 -1.19
N LEU A 164 -11.28 -11.02 -1.44
CA LEU A 164 -11.88 -10.08 -0.48
C LEU A 164 -13.34 -10.43 -0.17
N ASP A 165 -14.11 -11.00 -1.13
CA ASP A 165 -15.50 -11.46 -0.92
C ASP A 165 -15.60 -12.54 0.16
N THR A 166 -14.53 -13.25 0.49
CA THR A 166 -14.50 -14.22 1.59
C THR A 166 -14.67 -13.58 2.97
N GLY A 167 -14.38 -12.29 3.11
CA GLY A 167 -14.37 -11.57 4.38
C GLY A 167 -13.25 -11.98 5.34
N LEU A 168 -12.27 -12.76 4.89
CA LEU A 168 -11.16 -13.28 5.71
C LEU A 168 -10.00 -12.29 5.84
N VAL A 169 -9.86 -11.36 4.89
CA VAL A 169 -8.66 -10.55 4.71
C VAL A 169 -8.73 -9.27 5.53
N ASP A 170 -7.74 -9.06 6.39
CA ASP A 170 -7.54 -7.82 7.15
C ASP A 170 -6.65 -6.83 6.39
N GLN A 171 -5.75 -7.33 5.52
CA GLN A 171 -4.78 -6.51 4.77
C GLN A 171 -4.49 -7.10 3.39
N MET A 172 -4.43 -6.24 2.38
CA MET A 172 -4.04 -6.59 1.01
C MET A 172 -2.67 -6.02 0.67
N MET A 173 -1.78 -6.81 0.09
CA MET A 173 -0.56 -6.33 -0.55
C MET A 173 -0.80 -6.26 -2.05
N PHE A 174 -0.64 -5.06 -2.62
CA PHE A 174 -0.93 -4.83 -4.03
C PHE A 174 0.15 -3.96 -4.68
N SER A 175 0.39 -4.18 -5.98
CA SER A 175 1.36 -3.37 -6.73
C SER A 175 0.72 -2.06 -7.17
N ILE A 176 1.07 -0.95 -6.49
CA ILE A 176 0.54 0.39 -6.81
C ILE A 176 1.68 1.32 -7.19
N ASN A 177 1.66 1.78 -8.40
CA ASN A 177 2.50 2.85 -8.92
C ASN A 177 1.88 3.46 -10.17
N ALA A 178 2.34 4.64 -10.58
CA ALA A 178 1.78 5.37 -11.70
C ALA A 178 1.85 4.59 -13.02
N ALA A 179 2.92 3.81 -13.25
CA ALA A 179 3.05 3.03 -14.48
C ALA A 179 1.96 1.93 -14.55
N TYR A 180 1.78 1.16 -13.49
CA TYR A 180 0.84 0.04 -13.47
C TYR A 180 -0.62 0.51 -13.49
N ASP A 181 -0.94 1.55 -12.73
CA ASP A 181 -2.29 2.13 -12.75
C ASP A 181 -2.66 2.73 -14.11
N TYR A 182 -1.67 3.07 -14.93
CA TYR A 182 -1.86 3.55 -16.30
C TYR A 182 -1.45 2.53 -17.36
N GLN A 183 -1.49 1.25 -17.00
CA GLN A 183 -1.33 0.11 -17.93
C GLN A 183 0.05 0.00 -18.60
N HIS A 184 1.11 0.42 -17.88
CA HIS A 184 2.48 0.29 -18.35
C HIS A 184 3.27 -0.69 -17.45
N GLY A 185 3.66 -1.84 -18.01
CA GLY A 185 4.51 -2.85 -17.37
C GLY A 185 3.84 -4.21 -17.17
N ASP A 186 4.61 -5.21 -16.82
CA ASP A 186 4.20 -6.62 -16.76
C ASP A 186 3.11 -6.92 -15.73
N TYR A 187 3.02 -6.11 -14.69
CA TYR A 187 2.02 -6.26 -13.61
C TYR A 187 0.94 -5.17 -13.65
N ALA A 188 0.80 -4.51 -14.79
CA ALA A 188 -0.24 -3.51 -15.05
C ALA A 188 -1.57 -4.17 -15.46
N ILE A 189 -2.05 -5.09 -14.62
CA ILE A 189 -3.27 -5.85 -14.85
C ILE A 189 -4.48 -5.02 -14.40
N GLY A 190 -5.53 -5.02 -15.23
CA GLY A 190 -6.74 -4.24 -15.04
C GLY A 190 -6.62 -2.78 -15.46
N SER A 191 -7.76 -2.13 -15.70
CA SER A 191 -7.83 -0.70 -16.02
C SER A 191 -7.58 0.16 -14.77
N ALA A 192 -7.22 1.42 -14.96
CA ALA A 192 -7.08 2.39 -13.88
C ALA A 192 -8.37 2.50 -13.03
N SER A 193 -9.54 2.41 -13.69
CA SER A 193 -10.85 2.45 -13.02
C SER A 193 -11.11 1.21 -12.16
N GLU A 194 -10.80 0.00 -12.65
CA GLU A 194 -10.95 -1.24 -11.87
C GLU A 194 -10.05 -1.25 -10.65
N ARG A 195 -8.78 -0.85 -10.82
CA ARG A 195 -7.82 -0.74 -9.72
C ARG A 195 -8.29 0.27 -8.67
N MET A 196 -8.76 1.44 -9.10
CA MET A 196 -9.29 2.46 -8.18
C MET A 196 -10.55 1.98 -7.43
N LYS A 197 -11.43 1.22 -8.07
CA LYS A 197 -12.59 0.59 -7.38
C LYS A 197 -12.13 -0.38 -6.30
N LEU A 198 -11.09 -1.17 -6.57
CA LEU A 198 -10.51 -2.09 -5.59
C LEU A 198 -9.94 -1.32 -4.38
N TYR A 199 -9.20 -0.23 -4.61
CA TYR A 199 -8.65 0.59 -3.54
C TYR A 199 -9.74 1.22 -2.65
N ARG A 200 -10.79 1.77 -3.28
CA ARG A 200 -11.94 2.33 -2.55
C ARG A 200 -12.67 1.26 -1.73
N ARG A 201 -12.86 0.07 -2.28
CA ARG A 201 -13.45 -1.06 -1.55
C ARG A 201 -12.63 -1.39 -0.30
N CYS A 202 -11.32 -1.52 -0.45
CA CYS A 202 -10.44 -1.81 0.69
C CYS A 202 -10.60 -0.77 1.81
N GLU A 203 -10.60 0.52 1.48
CA GLU A 203 -10.80 1.57 2.48
C GLU A 203 -12.18 1.49 3.13
N ALA A 204 -13.26 1.35 2.35
CA ALA A 204 -14.64 1.29 2.85
C ALA A 204 -14.88 0.07 3.77
N GLU A 205 -14.23 -1.06 3.51
CA GLU A 205 -14.32 -2.27 4.32
C GLU A 205 -13.29 -2.33 5.48
N GLY A 206 -12.44 -1.31 5.61
CA GLY A 206 -11.39 -1.24 6.63
C GLY A 206 -10.24 -2.21 6.39
N ILE A 207 -10.01 -2.61 5.14
CA ILE A 207 -8.91 -3.47 4.70
C ILE A 207 -7.72 -2.58 4.34
N GLY A 208 -6.61 -2.72 5.08
CA GLY A 208 -5.41 -1.93 4.81
C GLY A 208 -4.66 -2.40 3.58
N ILE A 209 -4.06 -1.48 2.82
CA ILE A 209 -3.21 -1.83 1.68
C ILE A 209 -1.74 -1.57 2.02
N SER A 210 -0.90 -2.60 1.89
CA SER A 210 0.56 -2.47 1.83
C SER A 210 1.00 -2.47 0.36
N VAL A 211 1.74 -1.43 -0.05
CA VAL A 211 2.08 -1.22 -1.47
C VAL A 211 3.41 -1.86 -1.82
N MET A 212 3.40 -2.86 -2.68
CA MET A 212 4.61 -3.40 -3.32
C MET A 212 4.92 -2.68 -4.64
N LYS A 213 6.18 -2.74 -5.07
CA LYS A 213 6.67 -2.20 -6.35
C LYS A 213 6.38 -0.70 -6.58
N PRO A 214 6.51 0.20 -5.58
CA PRO A 214 6.19 1.62 -5.75
C PRO A 214 7.01 2.29 -6.86
N TYR A 215 8.18 1.76 -7.19
CA TYR A 215 9.07 2.26 -8.23
C TYR A 215 9.01 1.49 -9.55
N SER A 216 8.01 0.60 -9.74
CA SER A 216 7.92 -0.28 -10.92
C SER A 216 9.25 -1.02 -11.20
N GLY A 217 9.81 -1.68 -10.17
CA GLY A 217 11.12 -2.35 -10.28
C GLY A 217 12.32 -1.41 -10.43
N GLY A 218 12.12 -0.11 -10.31
CA GLY A 218 13.11 0.95 -10.53
C GLY A 218 12.96 1.68 -11.87
N GLN A 219 12.07 1.21 -12.74
CA GLN A 219 11.83 1.81 -14.06
C GLN A 219 11.42 3.27 -13.95
N LEU A 220 10.55 3.62 -13.00
CA LEU A 220 10.08 4.98 -12.79
C LEU A 220 11.18 5.96 -12.36
N LEU A 221 12.27 5.49 -11.78
CA LEU A 221 13.38 6.32 -11.29
C LEU A 221 14.42 6.63 -12.38
N ASN A 222 14.22 6.20 -13.62
CA ASN A 222 15.14 6.42 -14.73
C ASN A 222 14.34 6.93 -15.95
N ALA A 223 14.80 8.04 -16.54
CA ALA A 223 14.13 8.67 -17.68
C ALA A 223 14.05 7.77 -18.92
N ASP A 224 15.07 6.92 -19.14
CA ASP A 224 15.12 6.03 -20.31
C ASP A 224 14.13 4.87 -20.22
N THR A 225 13.70 4.50 -19.00
CA THR A 225 12.79 3.35 -18.76
C THR A 225 11.42 3.78 -18.25
N SER A 226 11.28 5.02 -17.82
CA SER A 226 10.00 5.57 -17.36
C SER A 226 9.03 5.77 -18.53
N PRO A 227 7.80 5.25 -18.47
CA PRO A 227 6.80 5.48 -19.51
C PRO A 227 6.39 6.95 -19.65
N PHE A 228 6.79 7.80 -18.69
CA PHE A 228 6.49 9.24 -18.69
C PHE A 228 7.56 10.08 -19.42
N GLY A 229 8.56 9.45 -20.07
CA GLY A 229 9.64 10.13 -20.77
C GLY A 229 10.60 10.95 -19.86
N GLN A 230 10.41 10.83 -18.55
CA GLN A 230 11.26 11.42 -17.52
C GLN A 230 11.26 10.57 -16.25
N ALA A 231 12.31 10.68 -15.46
CA ALA A 231 12.38 10.02 -14.16
C ALA A 231 11.41 10.69 -13.18
N LEU A 232 10.69 9.88 -12.40
CA LEU A 232 10.06 10.33 -11.18
C LEU A 232 11.05 10.23 -10.02
N THR A 233 10.89 11.09 -9.01
CA THR A 233 11.65 10.96 -7.77
C THR A 233 11.06 9.86 -6.88
N PRO A 234 11.83 9.29 -5.95
CA PRO A 234 11.28 8.38 -4.94
C PRO A 234 10.10 9.00 -4.17
N TYR A 235 10.14 10.31 -3.89
CA TYR A 235 9.08 11.00 -3.16
C TYR A 235 7.78 11.10 -3.96
N GLN A 236 7.87 11.40 -5.24
CA GLN A 236 6.71 11.39 -6.14
C GLN A 236 6.06 10.01 -6.22
N CYS A 237 6.86 8.95 -6.33
CA CYS A 237 6.35 7.58 -6.38
C CYS A 237 5.69 7.15 -5.05
N ILE A 238 6.27 7.53 -3.91
CA ILE A 238 5.70 7.23 -2.58
C ILE A 238 4.40 8.01 -2.39
N GLN A 239 4.40 9.30 -2.68
CA GLN A 239 3.20 10.15 -2.56
C GLN A 239 2.08 9.64 -3.44
N TYR A 240 2.37 9.27 -4.70
CA TYR A 240 1.39 8.67 -5.60
C TYR A 240 0.68 7.47 -4.97
N ALA A 241 1.43 6.58 -4.33
CA ALA A 241 0.87 5.40 -3.70
C ALA A 241 0.07 5.75 -2.44
N LEU A 242 0.59 6.65 -1.58
CA LEU A 242 -0.07 7.06 -0.33
C LEU A 242 -1.39 7.81 -0.57
N ASP A 243 -1.55 8.47 -1.71
CA ASP A 243 -2.79 9.17 -2.06
C ASP A 243 -3.94 8.22 -2.42
N LYS A 244 -3.64 6.92 -2.70
CA LYS A 244 -4.69 5.96 -3.01
C LYS A 244 -5.50 5.56 -1.78
N PRO A 245 -6.83 5.37 -1.94
CA PRO A 245 -7.67 4.88 -0.84
C PRO A 245 -7.15 3.57 -0.24
N GLY A 246 -7.27 3.41 1.06
CA GLY A 246 -6.91 2.19 1.79
C GLY A 246 -5.42 1.97 2.01
N VAL A 247 -4.54 2.77 1.41
CA VAL A 247 -3.08 2.58 1.57
C VAL A 247 -2.64 2.97 2.97
N LEU A 248 -2.06 2.02 3.69
CA LEU A 248 -1.49 2.18 5.04
C LEU A 248 0.03 2.36 5.01
N THR A 249 0.71 1.64 4.12
CA THR A 249 2.18 1.64 4.05
C THR A 249 2.68 1.37 2.64
N VAL A 250 3.85 1.91 2.33
CA VAL A 250 4.55 1.68 1.06
C VAL A 250 5.85 0.94 1.36
N LEU A 251 6.14 -0.11 0.56
CA LEU A 251 7.24 -1.03 0.75
C LEU A 251 8.34 -0.80 -0.32
N PRO A 252 9.11 0.28 -0.26
CA PRO A 252 10.21 0.49 -1.17
C PRO A 252 11.33 -0.51 -0.91
N GLY A 253 12.01 -0.96 -1.97
CA GLY A 253 13.16 -1.84 -1.85
C GLY A 253 14.38 -1.12 -1.28
N ILE A 254 14.92 -1.61 -0.16
CA ILE A 254 16.09 -1.05 0.52
C ILE A 254 17.27 -2.03 0.43
N ARG A 255 18.47 -1.53 0.20
CA ARG A 255 19.73 -2.29 0.09
C ARG A 255 20.74 -1.95 1.17
N ASN A 256 20.73 -0.69 1.64
CA ASN A 256 21.74 -0.13 2.53
C ASN A 256 21.19 1.09 3.30
N LYS A 257 22.04 1.64 4.18
CA LYS A 257 21.67 2.81 5.00
C LYS A 257 21.34 4.06 4.17
N ALA A 258 22.03 4.30 3.07
CA ALA A 258 21.75 5.47 2.24
C ALA A 258 20.36 5.42 1.59
N ASP A 259 19.89 4.22 1.24
CA ASP A 259 18.50 4.02 0.77
C ASP A 259 17.50 4.34 1.88
N ILE A 260 17.82 4.01 3.15
CA ILE A 260 16.98 4.35 4.32
C ILE A 260 16.95 5.87 4.53
N ASP A 261 18.11 6.52 4.52
CA ASP A 261 18.21 7.98 4.69
C ASP A 261 17.41 8.71 3.60
N ALA A 262 17.50 8.25 2.35
CA ALA A 262 16.73 8.79 1.23
C ALA A 262 15.21 8.57 1.41
N LEU A 263 14.81 7.43 1.96
CA LEU A 263 13.39 7.15 2.26
C LEU A 263 12.87 8.05 3.40
N LEU A 264 13.65 8.21 4.45
CA LEU A 264 13.28 9.05 5.60
C LEU A 264 13.15 10.53 5.22
N GLY A 265 13.91 10.99 4.23
CA GLY A 265 13.78 12.34 3.68
C GLY A 265 12.39 12.66 3.12
N PHE A 266 11.59 11.65 2.77
CA PHE A 266 10.20 11.84 2.36
C PHE A 266 9.35 12.55 3.44
N LEU A 267 9.68 12.35 4.71
CA LEU A 267 8.92 12.94 5.83
C LEU A 267 9.04 14.46 5.88
N ASP A 268 10.18 14.99 5.44
CA ASP A 268 10.50 16.41 5.43
C ASP A 268 10.37 17.05 4.03
N ALA A 269 9.96 16.26 3.02
CA ALA A 269 9.82 16.72 1.64
C ALA A 269 8.70 17.76 1.50
N SER A 270 8.91 18.79 0.69
CA SER A 270 7.91 19.80 0.36
C SER A 270 6.81 19.24 -0.56
N ASP A 271 5.71 19.99 -0.69
CA ASP A 271 4.62 19.62 -1.60
C ASP A 271 5.10 19.59 -3.06
N GLU A 272 6.04 20.49 -3.44
CA GLU A 272 6.65 20.51 -4.78
C GLU A 272 7.51 19.26 -5.04
N GLU A 273 8.25 18.78 -4.04
CA GLU A 273 9.06 17.57 -4.17
C GLU A 273 8.21 16.30 -4.29
N ARG A 274 7.00 16.33 -3.76
CA ARG A 274 6.01 15.23 -3.81
C ARG A 274 5.09 15.31 -5.02
N ASP A 275 5.03 16.44 -5.73
CA ASP A 275 4.12 16.64 -6.87
C ASP A 275 4.48 15.70 -8.04
N TYR A 276 3.61 14.75 -8.30
CA TYR A 276 3.71 13.79 -9.40
C TYR A 276 2.81 14.10 -10.59
N SER A 277 2.31 15.32 -10.72
CA SER A 277 1.38 15.74 -11.79
C SER A 277 1.90 15.53 -13.20
N VAL A 278 3.20 15.43 -13.35
CA VAL A 278 3.89 15.09 -14.63
C VAL A 278 3.34 13.84 -15.31
N ILE A 279 2.80 12.87 -14.54
CA ILE A 279 2.20 11.64 -15.09
C ILE A 279 0.94 11.92 -15.93
N SER A 280 0.33 13.09 -15.79
CA SER A 280 -0.90 13.47 -16.50
C SER A 280 -0.76 13.45 -18.03
N SER A 281 0.46 13.60 -18.55
CA SER A 281 0.75 13.56 -19.99
C SER A 281 0.39 12.22 -20.63
N LEU A 282 0.36 11.13 -19.85
CA LEU A 282 0.02 9.77 -20.29
C LEU A 282 -1.25 9.22 -19.64
N THR A 283 -2.07 10.09 -19.05
CA THR A 283 -3.32 9.67 -18.41
C THR A 283 -4.26 8.98 -19.41
N PRO A 284 -4.69 7.73 -19.16
CA PRO A 284 -5.69 7.05 -19.98
C PRO A 284 -7.01 7.83 -20.07
N LYS A 285 -7.77 7.63 -21.14
CA LYS A 285 -9.03 8.38 -21.38
C LYS A 285 -10.08 8.14 -20.29
N ASP A 286 -10.09 6.96 -19.68
CA ASP A 286 -11.00 6.57 -18.61
C ASP A 286 -10.69 7.26 -17.26
N VAL A 287 -9.51 7.86 -17.13
CA VAL A 287 -9.13 8.65 -15.93
C VAL A 287 -9.33 10.15 -16.14
N LYS A 288 -9.39 10.62 -17.40
CA LYS A 288 -9.67 12.04 -17.68
C LYS A 288 -11.04 12.43 -17.13
N GLY A 289 -11.08 13.52 -16.39
CA GLY A 289 -12.29 13.98 -15.68
C GLY A 289 -12.53 13.29 -14.34
N SER A 290 -11.67 12.33 -13.92
CA SER A 290 -11.72 11.70 -12.59
C SER A 290 -10.63 12.25 -11.68
N CYS A 291 -10.99 12.55 -10.42
CA CYS A 291 -10.02 13.01 -9.44
C CYS A 291 -9.17 11.82 -8.93
N VAL A 292 -7.84 11.99 -8.99
CA VAL A 292 -6.88 11.02 -8.45
C VAL A 292 -6.27 11.46 -7.11
N TYR A 293 -6.80 12.53 -6.53
CA TYR A 293 -6.47 13.09 -5.22
C TYR A 293 -5.06 13.68 -5.08
N CYS A 294 -4.39 13.97 -6.19
CA CYS A 294 -2.99 14.43 -6.23
C CYS A 294 -2.76 15.82 -5.62
N ASN A 295 -3.81 16.57 -5.32
CA ASN A 295 -3.75 17.94 -4.78
C ASN A 295 -2.97 18.97 -5.63
N HIS A 296 -2.66 18.67 -6.91
CA HIS A 296 -2.00 19.64 -7.79
C HIS A 296 -2.82 20.96 -7.95
N CYS A 297 -4.10 20.90 -7.67
CA CYS A 297 -4.99 22.08 -7.62
C CYS A 297 -4.74 23.01 -6.41
N GLN A 298 -3.86 22.65 -5.48
CA GLN A 298 -3.47 23.53 -4.37
C GLN A 298 -2.45 24.60 -4.82
N PRO A 299 -2.34 25.75 -4.07
CA PRO A 299 -3.18 26.14 -2.95
C PRO A 299 -4.55 26.63 -3.42
N CYS A 300 -5.61 26.23 -2.73
CA CYS A 300 -6.95 26.75 -2.99
C CYS A 300 -7.08 28.15 -2.37
N PRO A 301 -7.52 29.18 -3.12
CA PRO A 301 -7.70 30.53 -2.58
C PRO A 301 -8.69 30.64 -1.40
N ALA A 302 -9.65 29.70 -1.32
CA ALA A 302 -10.62 29.59 -0.22
C ALA A 302 -10.15 28.62 0.89
N GLY A 303 -8.95 28.03 0.78
CA GLY A 303 -8.36 27.15 1.79
C GLY A 303 -8.91 25.71 1.81
N LEU A 304 -9.61 25.26 0.75
CA LEU A 304 -10.11 23.89 0.68
C LEU A 304 -8.98 22.90 0.38
N ASN A 305 -8.99 21.75 1.05
CA ASN A 305 -8.22 20.58 0.60
C ASN A 305 -9.03 19.82 -0.46
N VAL A 306 -8.91 20.24 -1.72
CA VAL A 306 -9.75 19.78 -2.83
C VAL A 306 -9.61 18.27 -3.06
N GLY A 307 -8.40 17.70 -2.98
CA GLY A 307 -8.17 16.27 -3.16
C GLY A 307 -8.81 15.44 -2.05
N LEU A 308 -8.67 15.86 -0.79
CA LEU A 308 -9.25 15.18 0.36
C LEU A 308 -10.78 15.22 0.35
N ILE A 309 -11.37 16.37 0.00
CA ILE A 309 -12.82 16.53 -0.16
C ILE A 309 -13.36 15.56 -1.22
N ASN A 310 -12.68 15.47 -2.37
CA ASN A 310 -13.04 14.50 -3.43
C ASN A 310 -12.93 13.05 -2.94
N LYS A 311 -11.88 12.72 -2.20
CA LYS A 311 -11.66 11.36 -1.67
C LYS A 311 -12.80 10.95 -0.74
N TYR A 312 -13.17 11.80 0.21
CA TYR A 312 -14.26 11.50 1.14
C TYR A 312 -15.61 11.38 0.44
N TYR A 313 -15.87 12.20 -0.56
CA TYR A 313 -17.07 12.07 -1.38
C TYR A 313 -17.13 10.75 -2.12
N ASP A 314 -16.06 10.38 -2.82
CA ASP A 314 -16.00 9.15 -3.61
C ASP A 314 -16.15 7.89 -2.73
N LEU A 315 -15.65 7.92 -1.49
CA LEU A 315 -15.80 6.85 -0.51
C LEU A 315 -17.24 6.83 0.08
N ALA A 316 -17.79 7.99 0.42
CA ALA A 316 -19.15 8.08 0.96
C ALA A 316 -20.22 7.60 -0.04
N VAL A 317 -20.06 7.91 -1.33
CA VAL A 317 -20.96 7.45 -2.41
C VAL A 317 -21.02 5.93 -2.51
N ILE A 318 -19.94 5.23 -2.21
CA ILE A 318 -19.90 3.75 -2.18
C ILE A 318 -20.29 3.15 -0.83
N GLY A 319 -20.76 3.98 0.13
CA GLY A 319 -21.32 3.55 1.40
C GLY A 319 -20.37 3.60 2.60
N ASP A 320 -19.20 4.24 2.48
CA ASP A 320 -18.30 4.45 3.62
C ASP A 320 -18.83 5.56 4.53
N THR A 321 -19.46 5.16 5.64
CA THR A 321 -20.00 6.10 6.64
C THR A 321 -18.91 6.84 7.38
N LEU A 322 -17.72 6.26 7.57
CA LEU A 322 -16.58 6.90 8.23
C LEU A 322 -16.03 8.05 7.38
N ALA A 323 -16.03 7.90 6.05
CA ALA A 323 -15.62 8.97 5.15
C ALA A 323 -16.58 10.17 5.23
N ALA A 324 -17.88 9.92 5.39
CA ALA A 324 -18.86 10.98 5.62
C ALA A 324 -18.61 11.74 6.94
N ASP A 325 -18.33 11.01 8.03
CA ASP A 325 -17.97 11.60 9.32
C ASP A 325 -16.69 12.44 9.21
N HIS A 326 -15.68 11.94 8.52
CA HIS A 326 -14.43 12.68 8.27
C HIS A 326 -14.67 13.96 7.47
N TYR A 327 -15.52 13.91 6.43
CA TYR A 327 -15.88 15.10 5.66
C TYR A 327 -16.54 16.17 6.55
N HIS A 328 -17.50 15.77 7.40
CA HIS A 328 -18.19 16.70 8.31
C HIS A 328 -17.25 17.35 9.34
N ASN A 329 -16.14 16.70 9.67
CA ASN A 329 -15.13 17.21 10.59
C ASN A 329 -14.07 18.09 9.91
N LEU A 330 -14.11 18.29 8.58
CA LEU A 330 -13.20 19.21 7.91
C LEU A 330 -13.47 20.66 8.34
N GLU A 331 -12.42 21.44 8.53
CA GLU A 331 -12.49 22.88 8.82
C GLU A 331 -13.13 23.64 7.64
N LYS A 332 -12.72 23.28 6.41
CA LYS A 332 -13.26 23.83 5.16
C LYS A 332 -13.91 22.73 4.34
N LYS A 333 -15.15 22.98 3.92
CA LYS A 333 -16.01 22.04 3.20
C LYS A 333 -16.25 22.47 1.77
N ALA A 334 -16.88 21.62 0.98
CA ALA A 334 -17.19 21.92 -0.42
C ALA A 334 -18.07 23.18 -0.58
N SER A 335 -18.96 23.45 0.39
CA SER A 335 -19.78 24.68 0.43
C SER A 335 -19.01 25.99 0.63
N ASP A 336 -17.77 25.93 1.14
CA ASP A 336 -16.88 27.09 1.22
C ASP A 336 -16.24 27.44 -0.14
N CYS A 337 -16.52 26.68 -1.21
CA CYS A 337 -15.99 26.92 -2.53
C CYS A 337 -16.56 28.21 -3.14
N VAL A 338 -15.68 29.12 -3.50
CA VAL A 338 -16.05 30.40 -4.14
C VAL A 338 -16.16 30.32 -5.66
N SER A 339 -16.09 29.11 -6.24
CA SER A 339 -16.21 28.85 -7.69
C SER A 339 -15.26 29.68 -8.56
N CYS A 340 -14.04 29.95 -8.09
CA CYS A 340 -13.07 30.81 -8.78
C CYS A 340 -12.40 30.16 -9.99
N GLY A 341 -12.55 28.82 -10.20
CA GLY A 341 -11.96 28.07 -11.30
C GLY A 341 -10.43 27.84 -11.20
N HIS A 342 -9.79 28.27 -10.11
CA HIS A 342 -8.35 28.09 -9.92
C HIS A 342 -7.94 26.62 -9.99
N CYS A 343 -8.69 25.74 -9.32
CA CYS A 343 -8.45 24.30 -9.33
C CYS A 343 -8.68 23.66 -10.70
N ASP A 344 -9.67 24.13 -11.47
CA ASP A 344 -9.97 23.64 -12.82
C ASP A 344 -8.82 23.91 -13.79
N SER A 345 -8.29 25.16 -13.75
CA SER A 345 -7.18 25.57 -14.63
C SER A 345 -5.86 24.85 -14.33
N ARG A 346 -5.69 24.37 -13.10
CA ARG A 346 -4.49 23.65 -12.66
C ARG A 346 -4.61 22.12 -12.72
N CYS A 347 -5.82 21.58 -12.88
CA CYS A 347 -6.04 20.15 -12.81
C CYS A 347 -5.44 19.43 -14.03
N PRO A 348 -4.37 18.63 -13.87
CA PRO A 348 -3.74 17.94 -14.99
C PRO A 348 -4.63 16.81 -15.55
N PHE A 349 -5.64 16.37 -14.80
CA PHE A 349 -6.61 15.34 -15.19
C PHE A 349 -7.92 15.92 -15.71
N HIS A 350 -7.99 17.22 -15.94
CA HIS A 350 -9.13 17.93 -16.52
C HIS A 350 -10.46 17.71 -15.77
N VAL A 351 -10.40 17.64 -14.45
CA VAL A 351 -11.61 17.54 -13.60
C VAL A 351 -12.21 18.93 -13.45
N ALA A 352 -13.52 19.07 -13.69
CA ALA A 352 -14.27 20.29 -13.40
C ALA A 352 -14.51 20.39 -11.87
N GLN A 353 -13.47 20.76 -11.13
CA GLN A 353 -13.45 20.74 -9.67
C GLN A 353 -14.46 21.71 -9.05
N ALA A 354 -14.63 22.89 -9.65
CA ALA A 354 -15.57 23.90 -9.13
C ALA A 354 -17.03 23.38 -9.18
N ASP A 355 -17.41 22.68 -10.26
CA ASP A 355 -18.75 22.08 -10.37
C ASP A 355 -18.86 20.85 -9.46
N ARG A 356 -17.78 20.08 -9.35
CA ARG A 356 -17.73 18.92 -8.45
C ARG A 356 -17.89 19.35 -6.97
N MET A 357 -17.32 20.49 -6.54
CA MET A 357 -17.55 21.03 -5.20
C MET A 357 -19.04 21.34 -4.93
N LYS A 358 -19.79 21.83 -5.92
CA LYS A 358 -21.24 22.02 -5.79
C LYS A 358 -21.96 20.69 -5.56
N THR A 359 -21.66 19.68 -6.39
CA THR A 359 -22.24 18.33 -6.23
C THR A 359 -21.93 17.74 -4.86
N ILE A 360 -20.70 17.91 -4.38
CA ILE A 360 -20.26 17.41 -3.07
C ILE A 360 -20.98 18.14 -1.93
N ALA A 361 -21.12 19.46 -2.02
CA ALA A 361 -21.85 20.25 -1.03
C ALA A 361 -23.33 19.84 -0.97
N GLU A 362 -23.97 19.60 -2.13
CA GLU A 362 -25.34 19.08 -2.21
C GLU A 362 -25.48 17.69 -1.57
N TYR A 363 -24.53 16.78 -1.84
CA TYR A 363 -24.55 15.42 -1.30
C TYR A 363 -24.46 15.38 0.22
N PHE A 364 -23.55 16.15 0.81
CA PHE A 364 -23.37 16.20 2.27
C PHE A 364 -24.27 17.23 2.98
N GLY A 365 -24.95 18.09 2.25
CA GLY A 365 -25.80 19.15 2.79
C GLY A 365 -25.03 20.32 3.40
N CYS A 366 -23.74 20.46 3.12
CA CYS A 366 -22.87 21.51 3.66
C CYS A 366 -21.61 21.72 2.80
#